data_5178385b6736540319862ab7753520a3
#
_entry.id   5178385b6736540319862ab7753520a3
#
_cell.length_a   1.000
_cell.length_b   1.000
_cell.length_c   1.000
_cell.angle_alpha   90.00
_cell.angle_beta   90.00
_cell.angle_gamma   90.00
#
_symmetry.space_group_name_H-M   'P 1'
#
loop_
_entity.id
_entity.type
_entity.pdbx_description
1 polymer ?
#
loop_
_entity_poly.entity_id
_entity_poly.type
_entity_poly.pdbx_seq_one_letter_code
_entity_poly.pdbx_strand_id
1 'polypeptide(L)'
;MAATDTISLDTSEALAGLRARLTSARNADGGWAYYAGKASRLEPTCWALLAMGDASSDVLRQWPATDGLLLERRDGASNFGFHGLALLTLLDRKIEHQAGNGALVAGIQRVEGRASPRNQFSVQNNQLQAWSWMDETSSWVEPTTYCALALKKAARAGMPVDRERVLEADALLVDRCSVDGGWNYGNSNVVGKNLPSYVPTTALGLLSLQDRSSEDAVRRSLTWLEQEALSERSSIALSLALVALRVFGRPVQAIASALVQQIPTTLVLGNLHAAALALYALRTDHADAALVL
;
A
#
# COMPACT_ATOMS: atom_id res chain seq x y z
N MET A 1 -11.95 -29.59 -19.00
CA MET A 1 -13.07 -28.67 -18.72
C MET A 1 -13.57 -28.71 -17.27
N ALA A 2 -13.02 -29.54 -16.37
CA ALA A 2 -13.54 -29.68 -14.99
C ALA A 2 -12.75 -28.88 -13.91
N ALA A 3 -11.61 -28.32 -14.22
CA ALA A 3 -10.78 -27.59 -13.25
C ALA A 3 -11.11 -26.09 -13.09
N THR A 4 -11.85 -25.53 -14.05
CA THR A 4 -12.22 -24.10 -14.06
C THR A 4 -13.38 -23.79 -13.12
N ASP A 5 -14.32 -24.71 -12.97
CA ASP A 5 -15.56 -24.48 -12.19
C ASP A 5 -15.34 -24.57 -10.66
N THR A 6 -14.42 -25.42 -10.21
CA THR A 6 -14.16 -25.60 -8.76
C THR A 6 -13.44 -24.40 -8.15
N ILE A 7 -12.53 -23.76 -8.90
CA ILE A 7 -11.80 -22.56 -8.45
C ILE A 7 -12.75 -21.34 -8.38
N SER A 8 -13.74 -21.24 -9.27
CA SER A 8 -14.67 -20.11 -9.30
C SER A 8 -15.67 -20.11 -8.14
N LEU A 9 -16.17 -21.27 -7.74
CA LEU A 9 -17.09 -21.42 -6.60
C LEU A 9 -16.42 -21.07 -5.27
N ASP A 10 -15.21 -21.56 -5.05
CA ASP A 10 -14.43 -21.32 -3.83
C ASP A 10 -14.06 -19.83 -3.68
N THR A 11 -13.71 -19.17 -4.77
CA THR A 11 -13.41 -17.72 -4.78
C THR A 11 -14.66 -16.89 -4.48
N SER A 12 -15.82 -17.27 -5.02
CA SER A 12 -17.09 -16.55 -4.78
C SER A 12 -17.50 -16.60 -3.32
N GLU A 13 -17.41 -17.75 -2.68
CA GLU A 13 -17.70 -17.94 -1.25
C GLU A 13 -16.71 -17.15 -0.38
N ALA A 14 -15.42 -17.19 -0.70
CA ALA A 14 -14.38 -16.42 -0.03
C ALA A 14 -14.66 -14.91 -0.08
N LEU A 15 -14.99 -14.38 -1.26
CA LEU A 15 -15.34 -12.96 -1.44
C LEU A 15 -16.61 -12.59 -0.62
N ALA A 16 -17.63 -13.44 -0.63
CA ALA A 16 -18.86 -13.22 0.14
C ALA A 16 -18.56 -13.17 1.65
N GLY A 17 -17.74 -14.09 2.15
CA GLY A 17 -17.34 -14.15 3.56
C GLY A 17 -16.55 -12.91 4.00
N LEU A 18 -15.58 -12.48 3.20
CA LEU A 18 -14.79 -11.26 3.45
C LEU A 18 -15.67 -10.00 3.45
N ARG A 19 -16.57 -9.88 2.46
CA ARG A 19 -17.52 -8.77 2.38
C ARG A 19 -18.46 -8.73 3.58
N ALA A 20 -19.04 -9.86 3.95
CA ALA A 20 -19.91 -9.97 5.12
C ALA A 20 -19.18 -9.56 6.41
N ARG A 21 -17.92 -10.00 6.57
CA ARG A 21 -17.09 -9.65 7.73
C ARG A 21 -16.85 -8.14 7.81
N LEU A 22 -16.48 -7.49 6.70
CA LEU A 22 -16.27 -6.05 6.66
C LEU A 22 -17.55 -5.27 6.90
N THR A 23 -18.66 -5.69 6.30
CA THR A 23 -19.97 -5.05 6.51
C THR A 23 -20.39 -5.08 7.98
N SER A 24 -20.30 -6.25 8.63
CA SER A 24 -20.69 -6.42 10.03
C SER A 24 -19.76 -5.71 11.03
N ALA A 25 -18.53 -5.42 10.64
CA ALA A 25 -17.52 -4.80 11.49
C ALA A 25 -17.37 -3.27 11.28
N ARG A 26 -18.21 -2.67 10.41
CA ARG A 26 -18.21 -1.24 10.17
C ARG A 26 -18.66 -0.48 11.41
N ASN A 27 -17.87 0.50 11.85
CA ASN A 27 -18.21 1.33 12.98
C ASN A 27 -19.33 2.34 12.67
N ALA A 28 -19.98 2.87 13.70
CA ALA A 28 -21.05 3.86 13.57
C ALA A 28 -20.59 5.17 12.89
N ASP A 29 -19.29 5.51 12.99
CA ASP A 29 -18.68 6.66 12.30
C ASP A 29 -18.41 6.39 10.81
N GLY A 30 -18.75 5.20 10.30
CA GLY A 30 -18.58 4.78 8.92
C GLY A 30 -17.21 4.21 8.58
N GLY A 31 -16.26 4.19 9.51
CA GLY A 31 -14.91 3.68 9.32
C GLY A 31 -14.71 2.24 9.82
N TRP A 32 -13.47 1.78 9.74
CA TRP A 32 -13.03 0.46 10.23
C TRP A 32 -11.79 0.59 11.09
N ALA A 33 -11.69 -0.31 12.06
CA ALA A 33 -10.49 -0.55 12.86
C ALA A 33 -9.72 -1.77 12.34
N TYR A 34 -8.56 -2.07 12.94
CA TYR A 34 -7.86 -3.34 12.66
C TYR A 34 -8.64 -4.56 13.17
N TYR A 35 -9.41 -4.39 14.24
CA TYR A 35 -10.24 -5.44 14.84
C TYR A 35 -11.63 -4.88 15.22
N ALA A 36 -12.65 -5.69 15.12
CA ALA A 36 -14.01 -5.30 15.47
C ALA A 36 -14.10 -4.76 16.91
N GLY A 37 -14.95 -3.75 17.12
CA GLY A 37 -15.16 -3.11 18.43
C GLY A 37 -14.04 -2.16 18.87
N LYS A 38 -13.08 -1.86 18.02
CA LYS A 38 -12.07 -0.83 18.26
C LYS A 38 -12.39 0.44 17.46
N ALA A 39 -11.79 1.58 17.85
CA ALA A 39 -11.95 2.84 17.15
C ALA A 39 -11.42 2.79 15.72
N SER A 40 -12.09 3.49 14.80
CA SER A 40 -11.70 3.57 13.39
C SER A 40 -10.29 4.14 13.22
N ARG A 41 -9.55 3.55 12.28
CA ARG A 41 -8.18 3.93 11.92
C ARG A 41 -8.12 4.21 10.42
N LEU A 42 -7.25 5.11 10.03
CA LEU A 42 -7.15 5.59 8.65
C LEU A 42 -6.85 4.45 7.68
N GLU A 43 -5.81 3.65 7.94
CA GLU A 43 -5.38 2.57 7.06
C GLU A 43 -6.48 1.50 6.80
N PRO A 44 -7.04 0.82 7.82
CA PRO A 44 -8.07 -0.18 7.56
C PRO A 44 -9.33 0.42 6.96
N THR A 45 -9.63 1.71 7.23
CA THR A 45 -10.76 2.42 6.60
C THR A 45 -10.52 2.60 5.11
N CYS A 46 -9.33 3.05 4.70
CA CYS A 46 -8.97 3.21 3.29
C CYS A 46 -9.06 1.88 2.53
N TRP A 47 -8.45 0.83 3.05
CA TRP A 47 -8.50 -0.48 2.41
C TRP A 47 -9.91 -1.05 2.34
N ALA A 48 -10.73 -0.89 3.38
CA ALA A 48 -12.12 -1.33 3.34
C ALA A 48 -12.94 -0.57 2.29
N LEU A 49 -12.77 0.75 2.16
CA LEU A 49 -13.43 1.54 1.13
C LEU A 49 -13.01 1.13 -0.28
N LEU A 50 -11.73 0.90 -0.50
CA LEU A 50 -11.21 0.41 -1.79
C LEU A 50 -11.77 -0.99 -2.10
N ALA A 51 -11.82 -1.88 -1.13
CA ALA A 51 -12.29 -3.25 -1.29
C ALA A 51 -13.80 -3.34 -1.50
N MET A 52 -14.58 -2.59 -0.75
CA MET A 52 -16.06 -2.67 -0.78
C MET A 52 -16.66 -2.03 -2.03
N GLY A 53 -16.04 -1.01 -2.57
CA GLY A 53 -16.46 -0.33 -3.80
C GLY A 53 -17.73 0.50 -3.71
N ASP A 54 -18.71 0.00 -3.02
CA ASP A 54 -20.09 0.54 -2.84
C ASP A 54 -20.32 1.20 -1.47
N ALA A 55 -19.32 1.14 -0.57
CA ALA A 55 -19.44 1.76 0.75
C ALA A 55 -19.51 3.28 0.65
N SER A 56 -20.34 3.90 1.49
CA SER A 56 -20.38 5.35 1.65
C SER A 56 -19.00 5.86 2.08
N SER A 57 -18.47 6.77 1.30
CA SER A 57 -17.14 7.34 1.46
C SER A 57 -17.12 8.64 2.27
N ASP A 58 -18.25 9.05 2.83
CA ASP A 58 -18.36 10.28 3.62
C ASP A 58 -17.42 10.29 4.83
N VAL A 59 -17.07 9.12 5.35
CA VAL A 59 -16.11 8.99 6.43
C VAL A 59 -14.74 9.59 6.10
N LEU A 60 -14.23 9.42 4.87
CA LEU A 60 -12.97 10.04 4.44
C LEU A 60 -13.14 11.52 4.10
N ARG A 61 -14.28 11.93 3.54
CA ARG A 61 -14.58 13.33 3.27
C ARG A 61 -14.39 14.19 4.51
N GLN A 62 -14.80 13.70 5.67
CA GLN A 62 -14.80 14.39 6.95
C GLN A 62 -13.71 13.88 7.91
N TRP A 63 -12.74 13.10 7.42
CA TRP A 63 -11.68 12.61 8.28
C TRP A 63 -10.84 13.77 8.81
N PRO A 64 -10.47 13.78 10.10
CA PRO A 64 -9.71 14.89 10.67
C PRO A 64 -8.35 15.07 9.98
N ALA A 65 -8.02 16.34 9.70
CA ALA A 65 -6.74 16.73 9.12
C ALA A 65 -6.17 17.92 9.89
N THR A 66 -4.84 17.98 9.99
CA THR A 66 -4.07 19.07 10.55
C THR A 66 -3.00 19.48 9.56
N ASP A 67 -2.91 20.75 9.21
CA ASP A 67 -1.93 21.28 8.25
C ASP A 67 -1.89 20.53 6.91
N GLY A 68 -3.06 20.09 6.42
CA GLY A 68 -3.17 19.32 5.20
C GLY A 68 -2.73 17.86 5.32
N LEU A 69 -2.54 17.35 6.53
CA LEU A 69 -2.21 15.95 6.82
C LEU A 69 -3.33 15.27 7.58
N LEU A 70 -3.81 14.13 7.07
CA LEU A 70 -4.83 13.33 7.73
C LEU A 70 -4.27 12.66 8.98
N LEU A 71 -5.06 12.65 10.04
CA LEU A 71 -4.69 11.99 11.27
C LEU A 71 -4.83 10.47 11.11
N GLU A 72 -3.93 9.70 11.71
CA GLU A 72 -3.97 8.24 11.68
C GLU A 72 -5.25 7.69 12.36
N ARG A 73 -5.69 8.40 13.38
CA ARG A 73 -6.99 8.24 14.04
C ARG A 73 -7.54 9.61 14.40
N ARG A 74 -8.85 9.70 14.67
CA ARG A 74 -9.55 10.99 14.86
C ARG A 74 -8.99 11.89 15.97
N ASP A 75 -8.28 11.32 16.93
CA ASP A 75 -7.67 11.99 18.09
C ASP A 75 -6.15 11.77 18.18
N GLY A 76 -5.54 11.32 17.10
CA GLY A 76 -4.14 10.91 17.05
C GLY A 76 -3.23 11.89 16.32
N ALA A 77 -1.99 11.48 16.12
CA ALA A 77 -1.01 12.16 15.27
C ALA A 77 -1.19 11.79 13.81
N SER A 78 -0.60 12.56 12.90
CA SER A 78 -0.50 12.23 11.48
C SER A 78 0.44 11.04 11.29
N ASN A 79 0.09 10.20 10.32
CA ASN A 79 0.95 9.13 9.82
C ASN A 79 1.12 9.35 8.31
N PHE A 80 2.32 9.67 7.85
CA PHE A 80 2.55 10.12 6.49
C PHE A 80 2.28 9.04 5.46
N GLY A 81 2.65 7.79 5.74
CA GLY A 81 2.35 6.67 4.84
C GLY A 81 0.84 6.46 4.66
N PHE A 82 0.09 6.46 5.74
CA PHE A 82 -1.36 6.29 5.67
C PHE A 82 -2.07 7.50 5.07
N HIS A 83 -1.47 8.71 5.17
CA HIS A 83 -1.94 9.86 4.43
C HIS A 83 -1.84 9.64 2.91
N GLY A 84 -0.71 9.09 2.43
CA GLY A 84 -0.54 8.70 1.03
C GLY A 84 -1.61 7.70 0.57
N LEU A 85 -1.86 6.65 1.35
CA LEU A 85 -2.92 5.68 1.08
C LEU A 85 -4.31 6.32 1.05
N ALA A 86 -4.59 7.24 1.97
CA ALA A 86 -5.87 7.94 2.00
C ALA A 86 -6.06 8.84 0.77
N LEU A 87 -5.01 9.56 0.35
CA LEU A 87 -5.06 10.36 -0.88
C LEU A 87 -5.31 9.47 -2.11
N LEU A 88 -4.67 8.30 -2.21
CA LEU A 88 -4.98 7.31 -3.26
C LEU A 88 -6.45 6.91 -3.25
N THR A 89 -7.01 6.64 -2.06
CA THR A 89 -8.41 6.26 -1.90
C THR A 89 -9.36 7.39 -2.29
N LEU A 90 -9.08 8.61 -1.89
CA LEU A 90 -9.88 9.80 -2.26
C LEU A 90 -9.89 10.01 -3.79
N LEU A 91 -8.73 9.90 -4.43
CA LEU A 91 -8.59 10.06 -5.88
C LEU A 91 -9.33 8.95 -6.64
N ASP A 92 -9.17 7.70 -6.23
CA ASP A 92 -9.83 6.56 -6.85
C ASP A 92 -11.35 6.65 -6.71
N ARG A 93 -11.83 7.00 -5.53
CA ARG A 93 -13.26 7.11 -5.23
C ARG A 93 -13.88 8.44 -5.67
N LYS A 94 -13.09 9.34 -6.25
CA LYS A 94 -13.50 10.70 -6.67
C LYS A 94 -14.18 11.47 -5.54
N ILE A 95 -13.60 11.38 -4.35
CA ILE A 95 -14.07 12.07 -3.16
C ILE A 95 -13.25 13.33 -2.96
N GLU A 96 -13.94 14.45 -2.75
CA GLU A 96 -13.30 15.69 -2.29
C GLU A 96 -13.31 15.74 -0.77
N HIS A 97 -12.14 15.84 -0.16
CA HIS A 97 -12.00 16.03 1.28
C HIS A 97 -12.45 17.44 1.68
N GLN A 98 -12.99 17.63 2.88
CA GLN A 98 -13.46 18.94 3.36
C GLN A 98 -12.38 20.04 3.38
N ALA A 99 -11.10 19.68 3.53
CA ALA A 99 -9.97 20.60 3.41
C ALA A 99 -9.50 20.81 1.97
N GLY A 100 -10.08 20.09 0.99
CA GLY A 100 -9.63 20.06 -0.41
C GLY A 100 -8.48 19.07 -0.67
N ASN A 101 -8.60 18.25 -1.72
CA ASN A 101 -7.55 17.29 -2.08
C ASN A 101 -6.23 17.98 -2.45
N GLY A 102 -6.30 19.20 -3.00
CA GLY A 102 -5.11 20.02 -3.25
C GLY A 102 -4.34 20.40 -1.98
N ALA A 103 -5.03 20.68 -0.89
CA ALA A 103 -4.39 20.95 0.40
C ALA A 103 -3.72 19.69 0.97
N LEU A 104 -4.33 18.50 0.76
CA LEU A 104 -3.73 17.23 1.15
C LEU A 104 -2.47 16.91 0.32
N VAL A 105 -2.49 17.18 -0.99
CA VAL A 105 -1.31 17.06 -1.86
C VAL A 105 -0.20 17.99 -1.38
N ALA A 106 -0.51 19.26 -1.09
CA ALA A 106 0.47 20.20 -0.56
C ALA A 106 0.99 19.78 0.81
N GLY A 107 0.15 19.25 1.68
CA GLY A 107 0.52 18.73 2.99
C GLY A 107 1.59 17.63 2.88
N ILE A 108 1.34 16.62 2.05
CA ILE A 108 2.28 15.49 1.90
C ILE A 108 3.60 15.92 1.27
N GLN A 109 3.62 16.90 0.38
CA GLN A 109 4.85 17.40 -0.23
C GLN A 109 5.77 18.17 0.74
N ARG A 110 5.22 18.73 1.81
CA ARG A 110 6.00 19.48 2.82
C ARG A 110 6.73 18.60 3.81
N VAL A 111 6.32 17.33 3.98
CA VAL A 111 6.93 16.43 4.96
C VAL A 111 8.01 15.59 4.32
N GLU A 112 9.09 15.41 5.03
CA GLU A 112 10.26 14.68 4.56
C GLU A 112 10.81 13.78 5.68
N GLY A 113 11.29 12.62 5.29
CA GLY A 113 12.09 11.79 6.18
C GLY A 113 13.45 12.42 6.42
N ARG A 114 13.96 12.29 7.62
CA ARG A 114 15.24 12.89 8.02
C ARG A 114 16.43 12.29 7.25
N ALA A 115 17.25 13.12 6.63
CA ALA A 115 18.51 12.69 6.08
C ALA A 115 19.49 12.31 7.20
N SER A 116 20.31 11.31 6.96
CA SER A 116 21.39 10.93 7.88
C SER A 116 22.74 11.36 7.33
N PRO A 117 23.72 11.67 8.17
CA PRO A 117 25.07 11.96 7.72
C PRO A 117 25.64 10.83 6.84
N ARG A 118 26.46 11.19 5.86
CA ARG A 118 27.18 10.18 5.06
C ARG A 118 27.99 9.29 5.98
N ASN A 119 27.85 7.99 5.80
CA ASN A 119 28.58 6.97 6.52
C ASN A 119 29.43 6.17 5.53
N GLN A 120 30.74 6.15 5.71
CA GLN A 120 31.68 5.41 4.85
C GLN A 120 31.42 3.89 4.83
N PHE A 121 30.68 3.36 5.80
CA PHE A 121 30.30 1.96 5.89
C PHE A 121 28.93 1.65 5.25
N SER A 122 28.20 2.68 4.81
CA SER A 122 26.93 2.50 4.13
C SER A 122 27.13 2.49 2.62
N VAL A 123 26.66 1.45 1.98
CA VAL A 123 26.59 1.36 0.51
C VAL A 123 25.45 2.19 -0.06
N GLN A 124 24.56 2.67 0.81
CA GLN A 124 23.35 3.40 0.46
C GLN A 124 23.53 4.90 0.64
N ASN A 125 22.85 5.68 -0.18
CA ASN A 125 22.83 7.12 -0.06
C ASN A 125 21.85 7.61 0.99
N ASN A 126 22.31 7.77 2.23
CA ASN A 126 21.50 8.26 3.35
C ASN A 126 21.17 9.76 3.30
N GLN A 127 21.58 10.47 2.23
CA GLN A 127 21.17 11.85 1.99
C GLN A 127 19.81 11.94 1.27
N LEU A 128 19.38 10.88 0.58
CA LEU A 128 18.09 10.85 -0.07
C LEU A 128 16.95 10.93 0.96
N GLN A 129 16.01 11.82 0.69
CA GLN A 129 14.86 12.07 1.56
C GLN A 129 13.58 11.73 0.82
N ALA A 130 12.74 10.93 1.45
CA ALA A 130 11.42 10.61 0.98
C ALA A 130 10.41 10.75 2.14
N TRP A 131 9.64 9.75 2.46
CA TRP A 131 8.69 9.83 3.57
C TRP A 131 9.02 8.88 4.70
N SER A 132 8.90 9.40 5.90
CA SER A 132 8.90 8.66 7.15
C SER A 132 7.47 8.33 7.59
N TRP A 133 7.33 7.58 8.67
CA TRP A 133 6.04 7.33 9.29
C TRP A 133 5.50 8.56 10.04
N MET A 134 6.41 9.34 10.61
CA MET A 134 6.12 10.54 11.42
C MET A 134 7.31 11.50 11.38
N ASP A 135 7.10 12.71 11.88
CA ASP A 135 8.16 13.73 11.98
C ASP A 135 9.43 13.21 12.65
N GLU A 136 10.55 13.81 12.29
CA GLU A 136 11.88 13.60 12.90
C GLU A 136 12.44 12.18 12.75
N THR A 137 11.85 11.32 11.92
CA THR A 137 12.37 9.97 11.63
C THR A 137 12.89 9.83 10.20
N SER A 138 13.72 8.83 9.95
CA SER A 138 14.28 8.56 8.62
C SER A 138 13.22 8.08 7.64
N SER A 139 13.48 8.25 6.34
CA SER A 139 12.63 7.71 5.28
C SER A 139 12.58 6.17 5.33
N TRP A 140 11.38 5.63 5.11
CA TRP A 140 11.11 4.19 5.05
C TRP A 140 10.49 3.82 3.70
N VAL A 141 10.66 2.58 3.29
CA VAL A 141 10.15 2.09 1.99
C VAL A 141 8.63 2.23 1.91
N GLU A 142 7.91 1.73 2.89
CA GLU A 142 6.44 1.66 2.84
C GLU A 142 5.76 3.04 2.81
N PRO A 143 6.03 4.01 3.72
CA PRO A 143 5.45 5.35 3.60
C PRO A 143 5.87 6.05 2.31
N THR A 144 7.11 5.85 1.85
CA THR A 144 7.59 6.40 0.59
C THR A 144 6.77 5.88 -0.59
N THR A 145 6.46 4.58 -0.63
CA THR A 145 5.69 3.99 -1.74
C THR A 145 4.29 4.55 -1.84
N TYR A 146 3.56 4.64 -0.73
CA TYR A 146 2.22 5.21 -0.73
C TYR A 146 2.21 6.69 -1.12
N CYS A 147 3.13 7.47 -0.58
CA CYS A 147 3.20 8.90 -0.85
C CYS A 147 3.61 9.20 -2.29
N ALA A 148 4.65 8.54 -2.80
CA ALA A 148 5.11 8.73 -4.17
C ALA A 148 4.04 8.31 -5.18
N LEU A 149 3.38 7.15 -4.98
CA LEU A 149 2.30 6.69 -5.83
C LEU A 149 1.12 7.66 -5.82
N ALA A 150 0.74 8.17 -4.64
CA ALA A 150 -0.34 9.15 -4.51
C ALA A 150 -0.04 10.46 -5.24
N LEU A 151 1.19 10.97 -5.13
CA LEU A 151 1.61 12.18 -5.86
C LEU A 151 1.66 11.95 -7.37
N LYS A 152 2.16 10.81 -7.84
CA LYS A 152 2.12 10.45 -9.26
C LYS A 152 0.69 10.44 -9.80
N LYS A 153 -0.26 9.86 -9.06
CA LYS A 153 -1.69 9.89 -9.45
C LYS A 153 -2.29 11.29 -9.38
N ALA A 154 -1.97 12.07 -8.36
CA ALA A 154 -2.40 13.46 -8.25
C ALA A 154 -1.91 14.31 -9.44
N ALA A 155 -0.64 14.13 -9.84
CA ALA A 155 -0.09 14.80 -11.02
C ALA A 155 -0.84 14.42 -12.31
N ARG A 156 -1.17 13.14 -12.50
CA ARG A 156 -2.00 12.69 -13.63
C ARG A 156 -3.42 13.23 -13.61
N ALA A 157 -3.95 13.51 -12.43
CA ALA A 157 -5.23 14.19 -12.26
C ALA A 157 -5.15 15.72 -12.41
N GLY A 158 -4.00 16.27 -12.80
CA GLY A 158 -3.79 17.71 -13.04
C GLY A 158 -3.55 18.54 -11.79
N MET A 159 -3.28 17.91 -10.64
CA MET A 159 -2.96 18.63 -9.42
C MET A 159 -1.50 19.13 -9.42
N PRO A 160 -1.19 20.24 -8.74
CA PRO A 160 0.17 20.76 -8.67
C PRO A 160 1.03 19.83 -7.79
N VAL A 161 1.97 19.12 -8.43
CA VAL A 161 2.91 18.22 -7.77
C VAL A 161 4.34 18.63 -8.13
N ASP A 162 5.19 18.73 -7.12
CA ASP A 162 6.62 18.93 -7.29
C ASP A 162 7.25 17.65 -7.85
N ARG A 163 7.73 17.74 -9.07
CA ARG A 163 8.33 16.61 -9.78
C ARG A 163 9.64 16.16 -9.14
N GLU A 164 10.45 17.09 -8.66
CA GLU A 164 11.75 16.76 -8.05
C GLU A 164 11.54 15.92 -6.77
N ARG A 165 10.52 16.25 -6.01
CA ARG A 165 10.12 15.49 -4.81
C ARG A 165 9.77 14.03 -5.12
N VAL A 166 9.09 13.79 -6.23
CA VAL A 166 8.74 12.43 -6.69
C VAL A 166 9.99 11.70 -7.23
N LEU A 167 10.84 12.40 -7.98
CA LEU A 167 12.08 11.82 -8.53
C LEU A 167 13.05 11.41 -7.41
N GLU A 168 13.16 12.19 -6.35
CA GLU A 168 13.99 11.85 -5.18
C GLU A 168 13.45 10.61 -4.45
N ALA A 169 12.12 10.49 -4.32
CA ALA A 169 11.50 9.30 -3.76
C ALA A 169 11.77 8.03 -4.60
N ASP A 170 11.66 8.13 -5.91
CA ASP A 170 12.03 7.04 -6.82
C ASP A 170 13.51 6.66 -6.68
N ALA A 171 14.39 7.66 -6.60
CA ALA A 171 15.83 7.43 -6.39
C ALA A 171 16.12 6.74 -5.06
N LEU A 172 15.40 7.12 -3.99
CA LEU A 172 15.52 6.45 -2.69
C LEU A 172 15.08 4.98 -2.80
N LEU A 173 13.94 4.70 -3.42
CA LEU A 173 13.47 3.33 -3.60
C LEU A 173 14.48 2.49 -4.39
N VAL A 174 15.02 3.01 -5.48
CA VAL A 174 16.06 2.32 -6.27
C VAL A 174 17.32 2.05 -5.43
N ASP A 175 17.77 3.03 -4.65
CA ASP A 175 18.93 2.92 -3.76
C ASP A 175 18.72 1.88 -2.63
N ARG A 176 17.50 1.72 -2.14
CA ARG A 176 17.14 0.76 -1.08
C ARG A 176 16.86 -0.66 -1.59
N CYS A 177 16.83 -0.87 -2.90
CA CYS A 177 16.64 -2.20 -3.47
C CYS A 177 17.80 -3.14 -3.06
N SER A 178 17.46 -4.35 -2.64
CA SER A 178 18.43 -5.39 -2.31
C SER A 178 19.18 -5.87 -3.55
N VAL A 179 20.38 -6.42 -3.36
CA VAL A 179 21.21 -6.95 -4.46
C VAL A 179 20.51 -8.08 -5.22
N ASP A 180 19.76 -8.90 -4.52
CA ASP A 180 18.99 -10.02 -5.09
C ASP A 180 17.61 -9.61 -5.59
N GLY A 181 17.25 -8.34 -5.42
CA GLY A 181 15.91 -7.79 -5.71
C GLY A 181 15.04 -7.67 -4.45
N GLY A 182 13.98 -6.89 -4.58
CA GLY A 182 13.03 -6.62 -3.48
C GLY A 182 13.52 -5.59 -2.47
N TRP A 183 12.65 -5.32 -1.52
CA TRP A 183 12.86 -4.35 -0.45
C TRP A 183 12.50 -4.94 0.92
N ASN A 184 13.24 -4.49 1.93
CA ASN A 184 12.78 -4.55 3.31
C ASN A 184 12.13 -3.20 3.71
N TYR A 185 11.92 -2.95 4.98
CA TYR A 185 11.29 -1.72 5.46
C TYR A 185 12.15 -0.47 5.27
N GLY A 186 13.47 -0.58 5.20
CA GLY A 186 14.40 0.56 5.14
C GLY A 186 15.68 0.22 4.40
N ASN A 187 16.80 0.14 5.11
CA ASN A 187 18.10 -0.15 4.53
C ASN A 187 18.26 -1.62 4.15
N SER A 188 18.60 -1.91 2.90
CA SER A 188 18.90 -3.28 2.45
C SER A 188 20.29 -3.79 2.87
N ASN A 189 21.16 -2.89 3.36
CA ASN A 189 22.49 -3.26 3.86
C ASN A 189 22.80 -2.47 5.13
N VAL A 190 23.28 -3.16 6.16
CA VAL A 190 23.72 -2.57 7.44
C VAL A 190 25.08 -3.11 7.78
N VAL A 191 26.07 -2.20 7.86
CA VAL A 191 27.48 -2.53 8.20
C VAL A 191 28.01 -3.69 7.35
N GLY A 192 27.81 -3.60 6.00
CA GLY A 192 28.28 -4.60 5.04
C GLY A 192 27.49 -5.91 5.00
N LYS A 193 26.42 -6.05 5.80
CA LYS A 193 25.54 -7.23 5.77
C LYS A 193 24.25 -6.91 5.01
N ASN A 194 23.95 -7.71 4.00
CA ASN A 194 22.67 -7.64 3.30
C ASN A 194 21.56 -8.14 4.22
N LEU A 195 20.47 -7.39 4.26
CA LEU A 195 19.26 -7.75 4.98
C LEU A 195 18.24 -8.37 4.01
N PRO A 196 17.41 -9.32 4.47
CA PRO A 196 16.42 -9.96 3.61
C PRO A 196 15.36 -8.97 3.15
N SER A 197 14.87 -9.19 1.92
CA SER A 197 13.67 -8.52 1.41
C SER A 197 12.42 -9.20 1.94
N TYR A 198 11.30 -8.45 1.96
CA TYR A 198 10.00 -8.97 2.38
C TYR A 198 8.96 -8.78 1.26
N VAL A 199 8.06 -9.74 1.13
CA VAL A 199 7.03 -9.74 0.09
C VAL A 199 6.15 -8.49 0.13
N PRO A 200 5.62 -8.03 1.30
CA PRO A 200 4.77 -6.83 1.33
C PRO A 200 5.48 -5.56 0.85
N THR A 201 6.67 -5.30 1.38
CA THR A 201 7.44 -4.10 1.03
C THR A 201 7.93 -4.14 -0.42
N THR A 202 8.26 -5.33 -0.93
CA THR A 202 8.63 -5.53 -2.33
C THR A 202 7.45 -5.25 -3.26
N ALA A 203 6.27 -5.74 -2.94
CA ALA A 203 5.06 -5.48 -3.71
C ALA A 203 4.74 -3.97 -3.74
N LEU A 204 4.81 -3.28 -2.60
CA LEU A 204 4.59 -1.83 -2.52
C LEU A 204 5.65 -1.05 -3.31
N GLY A 205 6.94 -1.40 -3.17
CA GLY A 205 8.02 -0.77 -3.94
C GLY A 205 7.80 -0.87 -5.45
N LEU A 206 7.41 -2.03 -5.93
CA LEU A 206 7.06 -2.27 -7.32
C LEU A 206 5.86 -1.41 -7.76
N LEU A 207 4.79 -1.35 -6.96
CA LEU A 207 3.61 -0.52 -7.26
C LEU A 207 3.95 0.96 -7.36
N SER A 208 4.89 1.47 -6.58
CA SER A 208 5.35 2.85 -6.70
C SER A 208 6.21 3.10 -7.94
N LEU A 209 6.99 2.09 -8.37
CA LEU A 209 7.95 2.19 -9.48
C LEU A 209 7.41 1.62 -10.80
N GLN A 210 6.09 1.49 -10.99
CA GLN A 210 5.53 0.89 -12.21
C GLN A 210 5.85 1.70 -13.49
N ASP A 211 6.07 3.02 -13.38
CA ASP A 211 6.54 3.90 -14.46
C ASP A 211 8.06 3.81 -14.70
N ARG A 212 8.77 3.00 -13.93
CA ARG A 212 10.21 2.71 -14.00
C ARG A 212 10.50 1.25 -14.35
N SER A 213 9.63 0.60 -15.10
CA SER A 213 9.71 -0.83 -15.42
C SER A 213 11.01 -1.26 -16.12
N SER A 214 11.71 -0.34 -16.75
CA SER A 214 13.03 -0.56 -17.39
C SER A 214 14.21 -0.57 -16.40
N GLU A 215 14.00 -0.09 -15.16
CA GLU A 215 15.06 -0.11 -14.14
C GLU A 215 15.42 -1.54 -13.74
N ASP A 216 16.71 -1.78 -13.57
CA ASP A 216 17.21 -3.09 -13.18
C ASP A 216 16.69 -3.54 -11.80
N ALA A 217 16.61 -2.61 -10.87
CA ALA A 217 16.01 -2.83 -9.55
C ALA A 217 14.57 -3.37 -9.66
N VAL A 218 13.74 -2.81 -10.56
CA VAL A 218 12.36 -3.26 -10.78
C VAL A 218 12.32 -4.66 -11.39
N ARG A 219 13.15 -4.92 -12.40
CA ARG A 219 13.20 -6.24 -13.06
C ARG A 219 13.61 -7.35 -12.09
N ARG A 220 14.69 -7.14 -11.32
CA ARG A 220 15.13 -8.13 -10.31
C ARG A 220 14.06 -8.35 -9.25
N SER A 221 13.43 -7.27 -8.78
CA SER A 221 12.40 -7.36 -7.73
C SER A 221 11.14 -8.06 -8.20
N LEU A 222 10.75 -7.93 -9.47
CA LEU A 222 9.65 -8.71 -10.05
C LEU A 222 9.96 -10.21 -10.05
N THR A 223 11.16 -10.59 -10.49
CA THR A 223 11.58 -11.99 -10.48
C THR A 223 11.63 -12.55 -9.05
N TRP A 224 12.17 -11.77 -8.11
CA TRP A 224 12.22 -12.14 -6.70
C TRP A 224 10.80 -12.31 -6.12
N LEU A 225 9.87 -11.37 -6.40
CA LEU A 225 8.51 -11.43 -5.90
C LEU A 225 7.74 -12.65 -6.44
N GLU A 226 7.90 -12.98 -7.72
CA GLU A 226 7.29 -14.18 -8.33
C GLU A 226 7.71 -15.48 -7.63
N GLN A 227 8.95 -15.56 -7.19
CA GLN A 227 9.51 -16.74 -6.53
C GLN A 227 9.09 -16.81 -5.06
N GLU A 228 9.29 -15.73 -4.31
CA GLU A 228 9.13 -15.72 -2.86
C GLU A 228 7.67 -15.66 -2.40
N ALA A 229 6.78 -15.00 -3.18
CA ALA A 229 5.38 -14.87 -2.80
C ALA A 229 4.65 -16.22 -2.64
N LEU A 230 5.09 -17.27 -3.33
CA LEU A 230 4.48 -18.60 -3.22
C LEU A 230 4.77 -19.29 -1.87
N SER A 231 5.82 -18.90 -1.18
CA SER A 231 6.16 -19.41 0.14
C SER A 231 5.38 -18.76 1.28
N GLU A 232 4.72 -17.61 0.99
CA GLU A 232 4.00 -16.82 1.99
C GLU A 232 2.74 -17.51 2.52
N ARG A 233 2.42 -17.18 3.79
CA ARG A 233 1.18 -17.60 4.48
C ARG A 233 0.38 -16.42 5.01
N SER A 234 0.89 -15.22 4.86
CA SER A 234 0.22 -13.98 5.26
C SER A 234 -0.74 -13.53 4.17
N SER A 235 -2.02 -13.36 4.50
CA SER A 235 -3.01 -12.81 3.57
C SER A 235 -2.64 -11.39 3.11
N ILE A 236 -2.01 -10.58 3.97
CA ILE A 236 -1.53 -9.24 3.60
C ILE A 236 -0.45 -9.34 2.53
N ALA A 237 0.56 -10.20 2.75
CA ALA A 237 1.67 -10.39 1.82
C ALA A 237 1.18 -10.92 0.46
N LEU A 238 0.36 -11.97 0.49
CA LEU A 238 -0.23 -12.55 -0.72
C LEU A 238 -1.11 -11.56 -1.48
N SER A 239 -1.90 -10.74 -0.77
CA SER A 239 -2.77 -9.73 -1.39
C SER A 239 -1.95 -8.66 -2.12
N LEU A 240 -0.94 -8.09 -1.46
CA LEU A 240 -0.08 -7.08 -2.06
C LEU A 240 0.72 -7.64 -3.24
N ALA A 241 1.26 -8.88 -3.10
CA ALA A 241 1.95 -9.57 -4.19
C ALA A 241 1.03 -9.80 -5.40
N LEU A 242 -0.20 -10.27 -5.15
CA LEU A 242 -1.20 -10.50 -6.20
C LEU A 242 -1.49 -9.23 -6.99
N VAL A 243 -1.71 -8.10 -6.30
CA VAL A 243 -1.96 -6.80 -6.93
C VAL A 243 -0.73 -6.34 -7.72
N ALA A 244 0.46 -6.35 -7.12
CA ALA A 244 1.68 -5.90 -7.78
C ALA A 244 1.99 -6.73 -9.04
N LEU A 245 1.95 -8.05 -8.96
CA LEU A 245 2.19 -8.93 -10.10
C LEU A 245 1.16 -8.72 -11.22
N ARG A 246 -0.12 -8.52 -10.87
CA ARG A 246 -1.19 -8.21 -11.84
C ARG A 246 -0.93 -6.89 -12.57
N VAL A 247 -0.54 -5.84 -11.85
CA VAL A 247 -0.20 -4.53 -12.44
C VAL A 247 0.92 -4.63 -13.47
N PHE A 248 1.90 -5.52 -13.22
CA PHE A 248 2.98 -5.78 -14.17
C PHE A 248 2.67 -6.86 -15.22
N GLY A 249 1.42 -7.33 -15.31
CA GLY A 249 1.00 -8.35 -16.29
C GLY A 249 1.64 -9.72 -16.07
N ARG A 250 2.04 -10.05 -14.84
CA ARG A 250 2.66 -11.32 -14.48
C ARG A 250 1.61 -12.39 -14.14
N PRO A 251 1.94 -13.69 -14.25
CA PRO A 251 1.04 -14.76 -13.88
C PRO A 251 0.68 -14.70 -12.40
N VAL A 252 -0.62 -14.68 -12.08
CA VAL A 252 -1.11 -14.48 -10.70
C VAL A 252 -1.94 -15.64 -10.16
N GLN A 253 -2.28 -16.65 -10.97
CA GLN A 253 -3.22 -17.71 -10.61
C GLN A 253 -2.79 -18.48 -9.35
N ALA A 254 -1.51 -18.82 -9.23
CA ALA A 254 -0.98 -19.55 -8.09
C ALA A 254 -1.07 -18.73 -6.79
N ILE A 255 -0.77 -17.42 -6.87
CA ILE A 255 -0.87 -16.49 -5.71
C ILE A 255 -2.32 -16.29 -5.32
N ALA A 256 -3.23 -16.12 -6.29
CA ALA A 256 -4.67 -16.01 -6.02
C ALA A 256 -5.21 -17.25 -5.32
N SER A 257 -4.83 -18.46 -5.80
CA SER A 257 -5.21 -19.73 -5.16
C SER A 257 -4.65 -19.84 -3.74
N ALA A 258 -3.38 -19.46 -3.52
CA ALA A 258 -2.78 -19.44 -2.19
C ALA A 258 -3.51 -18.46 -1.25
N LEU A 259 -3.88 -17.28 -1.75
CA LEU A 259 -4.64 -16.29 -0.97
C LEU A 259 -6.03 -16.83 -0.58
N VAL A 260 -6.77 -17.45 -1.51
CA VAL A 260 -8.09 -18.05 -1.22
C VAL A 260 -7.97 -19.09 -0.10
N GLN A 261 -6.92 -19.92 -0.12
CA GLN A 261 -6.68 -20.92 0.95
C GLN A 261 -6.42 -20.28 2.32
N GLN A 262 -5.95 -19.02 2.39
CA GLN A 262 -5.72 -18.31 3.66
C GLN A 262 -6.97 -17.60 4.19
N ILE A 263 -8.06 -17.47 3.42
CA ILE A 263 -9.26 -16.74 3.84
C ILE A 263 -9.88 -17.28 5.13
N PRO A 264 -10.06 -18.59 5.32
CA PRO A 264 -10.61 -19.11 6.58
C PRO A 264 -9.79 -18.67 7.80
N THR A 265 -8.46 -18.75 7.73
CA THR A 265 -7.54 -18.27 8.78
C THR A 265 -7.68 -16.77 9.00
N THR A 266 -7.75 -15.96 7.92
CA THR A 266 -7.94 -14.50 7.99
C THR A 266 -9.21 -14.13 8.73
N LEU A 267 -10.32 -14.82 8.43
CA LEU A 267 -11.61 -14.59 9.08
C LEU A 267 -11.59 -14.97 10.56
N VAL A 268 -10.94 -16.08 10.92
CA VAL A 268 -10.77 -16.52 12.32
C VAL A 268 -9.92 -15.55 13.12
N LEU A 269 -8.80 -15.07 12.56
CA LEU A 269 -7.92 -14.09 13.21
C LEU A 269 -8.59 -12.72 13.38
N GLY A 270 -9.59 -12.41 12.55
CA GLY A 270 -10.43 -11.22 12.69
C GLY A 270 -9.75 -9.90 12.36
N ASN A 271 -8.57 -9.90 11.72
CA ASN A 271 -7.88 -8.69 11.26
C ASN A 271 -8.62 -8.11 10.04
N LEU A 272 -9.28 -6.97 10.23
CA LEU A 272 -10.11 -6.34 9.19
C LEU A 272 -9.25 -5.71 8.07
N HIS A 273 -8.04 -5.26 8.37
CA HIS A 273 -7.11 -4.80 7.35
C HIS A 273 -6.72 -5.95 6.40
N ALA A 274 -6.36 -7.10 6.96
CA ALA A 274 -6.05 -8.29 6.15
C ALA A 274 -7.26 -8.75 5.32
N ALA A 275 -8.46 -8.72 5.90
CA ALA A 275 -9.70 -9.05 5.19
C ALA A 275 -10.00 -8.07 4.05
N ALA A 276 -9.79 -6.77 4.27
CA ALA A 276 -9.99 -5.74 3.26
C ALA A 276 -8.98 -5.88 2.10
N LEU A 277 -7.70 -6.06 2.40
CA LEU A 277 -6.67 -6.30 1.38
C LEU A 277 -6.96 -7.57 0.56
N ALA A 278 -7.36 -8.66 1.21
CA ALA A 278 -7.71 -9.90 0.50
C ALA A 278 -8.93 -9.72 -0.42
N LEU A 279 -9.97 -9.02 0.07
CA LEU A 279 -11.14 -8.70 -0.75
C LEU A 279 -10.75 -7.81 -1.94
N TYR A 280 -9.92 -6.78 -1.73
CA TYR A 280 -9.44 -5.89 -2.78
C TYR A 280 -8.65 -6.66 -3.85
N ALA A 281 -7.69 -7.49 -3.43
CA ALA A 281 -6.82 -8.24 -4.32
C ALA A 281 -7.53 -9.33 -5.12
N LEU A 282 -8.55 -9.98 -4.56
CA LEU A 282 -9.31 -11.05 -5.23
C LEU A 282 -10.43 -10.53 -6.15
N ARG A 283 -10.80 -9.26 -6.09
CA ARG A 283 -11.76 -8.68 -7.04
C ARG A 283 -11.21 -8.70 -8.46
N THR A 284 -12.08 -8.93 -9.42
CA THR A 284 -11.74 -8.97 -10.85
C THR A 284 -12.19 -7.71 -11.60
N ASP A 285 -13.04 -6.89 -10.99
CA ASP A 285 -13.65 -5.71 -11.58
C ASP A 285 -12.86 -4.43 -11.21
N HIS A 286 -11.89 -4.04 -12.02
CA HIS A 286 -11.09 -2.80 -11.83
C HIS A 286 -10.46 -2.66 -10.44
N ALA A 287 -10.18 -3.78 -9.78
CA ALA A 287 -9.71 -3.84 -8.40
C ALA A 287 -8.44 -3.02 -8.14
N ASP A 288 -7.58 -2.88 -9.15
CA ASP A 288 -6.26 -2.28 -8.98
C ASP A 288 -6.21 -0.79 -9.36
N ALA A 289 -7.37 -0.17 -9.72
CA ALA A 289 -7.41 1.22 -10.22
C ALA A 289 -6.76 2.23 -9.24
N ALA A 290 -6.94 2.05 -7.93
CA ALA A 290 -6.31 2.90 -6.92
C ALA A 290 -4.78 2.84 -6.96
N LEU A 291 -4.21 1.68 -7.27
CA LEU A 291 -2.78 1.41 -7.25
C LEU A 291 -2.14 1.37 -8.64
N VAL A 292 -2.92 1.55 -9.72
CA VAL A 292 -2.44 1.62 -11.10
C VAL A 292 -2.12 3.07 -11.47
N LEU A 293 -0.93 3.27 -12.07
CA LEU A 293 -0.53 4.55 -12.66
C LEU A 293 -1.04 4.68 -14.09
#